data_64b48d50180de06a3578d062600d8444
#
_entry.id   64b48d50180de06a3578d062600d8444
#
_cell.length_a   1.000
_cell.length_b   1.000
_cell.length_c   1.000
_cell.angle_alpha   90.00
_cell.angle_beta   90.00
_cell.angle_gamma   90.00
#
_symmetry.space_group_name_H-M   'P 1'
#
loop_
_entity.id
_entity.type
_entity.pdbx_description
1 polymer ?
#
loop_
_entity_poly.entity_id
_entity_poly.type
_entity_poly.pdbx_seq_one_letter_code
_entity_poly.pdbx_strand_id
1 'polypeptide(L)'
;MAKILVYNNNTNRMETYYRGESQSMPYNSNRTLTVGEFRGSSKSGLLWTDRRAMEAWNSFRYVYGSPIYVGFAFKRPWEGGHGNLSQHYAGLAFDVGQNLSESGRNAMRDLAISSGIWNYVEPASLTPRWVHFDERQVAYGYPTVRQGSRGVYVCILQDALTTFGYDTGGLDGVFGIRTNSAVISYQNKNGLTGDGIVGNLTWNSIMSNVVGIGASNTTVLPT
;
A
#
# COMPACT_ATOMS: atom_id res chain seq x y z
N MET A 1 -2.13 10.43 -16.78
CA MET A 1 -1.57 11.08 -15.57
C MET A 1 -2.21 10.44 -14.36
N ALA A 2 -1.41 10.00 -13.37
CA ALA A 2 -1.91 9.42 -12.13
C ALA A 2 -2.08 10.50 -11.06
N LYS A 3 -3.16 10.39 -10.26
CA LYS A 3 -3.30 11.10 -8.99
C LYS A 3 -2.62 10.26 -7.91
N ILE A 4 -1.72 10.85 -7.13
CA ILE A 4 -0.94 10.15 -6.11
C ILE A 4 -1.16 10.85 -4.77
N LEU A 5 -1.68 10.12 -3.80
CA LEU A 5 -1.80 10.56 -2.42
C LEU A 5 -0.56 10.10 -1.65
N VAL A 6 0.12 11.03 -0.97
CA VAL A 6 1.26 10.69 -0.14
C VAL A 6 1.01 11.15 1.29
N TYR A 7 1.09 10.21 2.22
CA TYR A 7 1.08 10.58 3.62
C TYR A 7 2.46 11.11 4.03
N ASN A 8 2.51 12.37 4.43
CA ASN A 8 3.68 12.99 5.00
C ASN A 8 3.61 12.89 6.53
N ASN A 9 4.31 11.92 7.08
CA ASN A 9 4.32 11.63 8.51
C ASN A 9 5.01 12.73 9.34
N ASN A 10 5.90 13.55 8.75
CA ASN A 10 6.53 14.66 9.46
C ASN A 10 5.56 15.82 9.71
N THR A 11 4.60 16.02 8.82
CA THR A 11 3.58 17.08 8.94
C THR A 11 2.21 16.55 9.36
N ASN A 12 2.05 15.22 9.45
CA ASN A 12 0.77 14.52 9.66
C ASN A 12 -0.30 14.95 8.65
N ARG A 13 0.06 15.04 7.36
CA ARG A 13 -0.85 15.47 6.29
C ARG A 13 -0.83 14.52 5.10
N MET A 14 -1.97 14.43 4.45
CA MET A 14 -2.06 13.85 3.12
C MET A 14 -1.76 14.93 2.09
N GLU A 15 -0.88 14.60 1.16
CA GLU A 15 -0.48 15.46 0.05
C GLU A 15 -0.96 14.84 -1.26
N THR A 16 -1.28 15.67 -2.25
CA THR A 16 -1.76 15.22 -3.56
C THR A 16 -0.80 15.67 -4.64
N TYR A 17 -0.42 14.72 -5.50
CA TYR A 17 0.43 14.95 -6.66
C TYR A 17 -0.26 14.42 -7.92
N TYR A 18 0.06 15.02 -9.07
CA TYR A 18 -0.35 14.56 -10.39
C TYR A 18 0.90 14.34 -11.24
N ARG A 19 1.15 13.10 -11.70
CA ARG A 19 2.36 12.75 -12.44
C ARG A 19 2.07 11.77 -13.56
N GLY A 20 2.84 11.90 -14.66
CA GLY A 20 2.86 10.92 -15.76
C GLY A 20 3.68 9.68 -15.41
N GLU A 21 3.50 8.61 -16.19
CA GLU A 21 4.15 7.30 -15.96
C GLU A 21 5.68 7.36 -15.89
N SER A 22 6.30 8.17 -16.74
CA SER A 22 7.76 8.32 -16.80
C SER A 22 8.34 9.28 -15.76
N GLN A 23 7.49 9.98 -15.02
CA GLN A 23 7.96 10.88 -13.96
C GLN A 23 8.26 10.08 -12.69
N SER A 24 9.21 10.56 -11.90
CA SER A 24 9.56 9.95 -10.61
C SER A 24 8.40 10.04 -9.62
N MET A 25 8.28 9.05 -8.75
CA MET A 25 7.38 9.11 -7.61
C MET A 25 7.66 10.35 -6.73
N PRO A 26 6.64 10.93 -6.07
CA PRO A 26 6.87 11.96 -5.06
C PRO A 26 7.86 11.47 -3.99
N TYR A 27 8.67 12.36 -3.44
CA TYR A 27 9.74 12.04 -2.49
C TYR A 27 10.83 11.07 -2.98
N ASN A 28 10.78 10.59 -4.23
CA ASN A 28 11.89 9.86 -4.82
C ASN A 28 12.97 10.83 -5.29
N SER A 29 13.83 11.27 -4.35
CA SER A 29 14.83 12.33 -4.56
C SER A 29 15.94 11.92 -5.55
N ASN A 30 16.31 10.65 -5.58
CA ASN A 30 17.31 10.10 -6.52
C ASN A 30 16.74 9.71 -7.89
N ARG A 31 15.44 9.91 -8.12
CA ARG A 31 14.74 9.67 -9.39
C ARG A 31 14.91 8.24 -9.93
N THR A 32 14.94 7.26 -9.06
CA THR A 32 15.18 5.84 -9.39
C THR A 32 13.93 4.99 -9.34
N LEU A 33 12.75 5.58 -9.15
CA LEU A 33 11.45 4.93 -9.15
C LEU A 33 10.45 5.82 -9.89
N THR A 34 9.98 5.38 -11.03
CA THR A 34 8.94 6.07 -11.80
C THR A 34 7.54 5.71 -11.30
N VAL A 35 6.55 6.54 -11.66
CA VAL A 35 5.13 6.25 -11.39
C VAL A 35 4.72 4.94 -12.06
N GLY A 36 5.19 4.68 -13.29
CA GLY A 36 4.90 3.45 -14.01
C GLY A 36 5.44 2.20 -13.31
N GLU A 37 6.67 2.24 -12.81
CA GLU A 37 7.26 1.14 -12.03
C GLU A 37 6.50 0.91 -10.72
N PHE A 38 6.15 1.99 -10.00
CA PHE A 38 5.38 1.89 -8.76
C PHE A 38 3.96 1.35 -8.99
N ARG A 39 3.27 1.84 -10.03
CA ARG A 39 1.94 1.36 -10.39
C ARG A 39 1.95 -0.08 -10.90
N GLY A 40 2.98 -0.47 -11.63
CA GLY A 40 3.10 -1.82 -12.22
C GLY A 40 1.87 -2.21 -13.01
N SER A 41 1.28 -3.36 -12.68
CA SER A 41 0.10 -3.91 -13.36
C SER A 41 -1.24 -3.37 -12.83
N SER A 42 -1.25 -2.46 -11.86
CA SER A 42 -2.49 -1.84 -11.39
C SER A 42 -3.14 -0.99 -12.51
N LYS A 43 -4.45 -1.12 -12.64
CA LYS A 43 -5.25 -0.34 -13.61
C LYS A 43 -5.70 1.00 -13.04
N SER A 44 -5.41 1.27 -11.77
CA SER A 44 -5.87 2.48 -11.10
C SER A 44 -5.14 3.73 -11.58
N GLY A 45 -5.89 4.80 -11.83
CA GLY A 45 -5.37 6.15 -11.98
C GLY A 45 -5.09 6.86 -10.65
N LEU A 46 -5.47 6.24 -9.53
CA LEU A 46 -5.27 6.74 -8.18
C LEU A 46 -4.34 5.81 -7.41
N LEU A 47 -3.23 6.33 -6.95
CA LEU A 47 -2.21 5.62 -6.19
C LEU A 47 -2.05 6.28 -4.81
N TRP A 48 -1.49 5.55 -3.85
CA TRP A 48 -1.08 6.11 -2.56
C TRP A 48 0.18 5.45 -2.05
N THR A 49 0.91 6.18 -1.21
CA THR A 49 2.10 5.73 -0.51
C THR A 49 2.37 6.61 0.72
N ASP A 50 3.38 6.26 1.47
CA ASP A 50 3.89 7.04 2.61
C ASP A 50 5.27 7.62 2.23
N ARG A 51 5.58 8.81 2.74
CA ARG A 51 6.89 9.45 2.55
C ARG A 51 8.03 8.55 3.02
N ARG A 52 7.87 7.82 4.13
CA ARG A 52 8.92 6.91 4.66
C ARG A 52 9.26 5.81 3.68
N ALA A 53 8.28 5.20 3.02
CA ALA A 53 8.54 4.17 2.02
C ALA A 53 9.37 4.70 0.84
N MET A 54 9.15 5.97 0.44
CA MET A 54 9.94 6.60 -0.60
C MET A 54 11.35 6.97 -0.13
N GLU A 55 11.49 7.38 1.12
CA GLU A 55 12.81 7.66 1.74
C GLU A 55 13.61 6.37 1.97
N ALA A 56 12.95 5.29 2.40
CA ALA A 56 13.55 3.96 2.49
C ALA A 56 14.03 3.46 1.12
N TRP A 57 13.19 3.62 0.07
CA TRP A 57 13.60 3.31 -1.30
C TRP A 57 14.84 4.10 -1.72
N ASN A 58 14.87 5.42 -1.49
CA ASN A 58 16.04 6.24 -1.82
C ASN A 58 17.32 5.75 -1.14
N SER A 59 17.21 5.47 0.16
CA SER A 59 18.34 5.00 0.98
C SER A 59 18.82 3.62 0.51
N PHE A 60 17.90 2.69 0.31
CA PHE A 60 18.24 1.34 -0.14
C PHE A 60 18.82 1.34 -1.56
N ARG A 61 18.25 2.12 -2.47
CA ARG A 61 18.74 2.26 -3.83
C ARG A 61 20.15 2.87 -3.86
N TYR A 62 20.48 3.77 -2.93
CA TYR A 62 21.83 4.32 -2.78
C TYR A 62 22.81 3.26 -2.28
N VAL A 63 22.47 2.52 -1.23
CA VAL A 63 23.32 1.47 -0.66
C VAL A 63 23.53 0.30 -1.65
N TYR A 64 22.49 -0.09 -2.37
CA TYR A 64 22.56 -1.14 -3.38
C TYR A 64 23.43 -0.76 -4.60
N GLY A 65 23.51 0.52 -4.92
CA GLY A 65 24.45 1.07 -5.91
C GLY A 65 24.13 0.80 -7.38
N SER A 66 23.11 0.00 -7.69
CA SER A 66 22.76 -0.44 -9.06
C SER A 66 21.26 -0.32 -9.33
N PRO A 67 20.79 -0.24 -10.59
CA PRO A 67 19.37 -0.27 -10.90
C PRO A 67 18.66 -1.48 -10.28
N ILE A 68 17.48 -1.26 -9.71
CA ILE A 68 16.64 -2.30 -9.12
C ILE A 68 15.42 -2.50 -10.01
N TYR A 69 15.22 -3.73 -10.49
CA TYR A 69 14.00 -4.09 -11.19
C TYR A 69 12.85 -4.23 -10.20
N VAL A 70 11.78 -3.47 -10.41
CA VAL A 70 10.57 -3.52 -9.60
C VAL A 70 9.54 -4.40 -10.32
N GLY A 71 9.32 -5.58 -9.80
CA GLY A 71 8.31 -6.49 -10.33
C GLY A 71 6.92 -6.15 -9.83
N PHE A 72 6.83 -5.65 -8.59
CA PHE A 72 5.55 -5.26 -7.99
C PHE A 72 5.73 -4.25 -6.86
N ALA A 73 4.87 -3.23 -6.78
CA ALA A 73 4.87 -2.30 -5.65
C ALA A 73 3.44 -1.97 -5.17
N PHE A 74 2.50 -1.65 -6.06
CA PHE A 74 1.18 -1.15 -5.68
C PHE A 74 0.03 -1.87 -6.37
N LYS A 75 -1.04 -2.12 -5.62
CA LYS A 75 -2.40 -2.42 -6.13
C LYS A 75 -3.46 -1.91 -5.18
N ARG A 76 -4.65 -1.66 -5.72
CA ARG A 76 -5.82 -1.43 -4.87
C ARG A 76 -6.39 -2.78 -4.38
N PRO A 77 -6.97 -2.84 -3.17
CA PRO A 77 -7.49 -4.09 -2.61
C PRO A 77 -8.43 -4.85 -3.54
N TRP A 78 -9.36 -4.16 -4.19
CA TRP A 78 -10.32 -4.78 -5.08
C TRP A 78 -9.71 -5.44 -6.33
N GLU A 79 -8.50 -5.05 -6.71
CA GLU A 79 -7.75 -5.69 -7.82
C GLU A 79 -7.20 -7.08 -7.42
N GLY A 80 -6.97 -7.32 -6.14
CA GLY A 80 -6.45 -8.59 -5.62
C GLY A 80 -5.00 -8.88 -6.02
N GLY A 81 -4.62 -10.14 -5.92
CA GLY A 81 -3.30 -10.65 -6.33
C GLY A 81 -2.30 -10.80 -5.18
N HIS A 82 -2.65 -10.38 -3.97
CA HIS A 82 -1.88 -10.56 -2.74
C HIS A 82 -2.79 -11.03 -1.58
N GLY A 83 -2.18 -11.43 -0.47
CA GLY A 83 -2.90 -11.78 0.76
C GLY A 83 -3.67 -10.57 1.32
N ASN A 84 -4.73 -10.84 2.09
CA ASN A 84 -5.70 -9.83 2.53
C ASN A 84 -5.08 -8.60 3.22
N LEU A 85 -4.03 -8.77 4.02
CA LEU A 85 -3.40 -7.68 4.77
C LEU A 85 -2.02 -7.29 4.19
N SER A 86 -1.86 -7.43 2.88
CA SER A 86 -0.60 -7.14 2.19
C SER A 86 -0.26 -5.65 2.22
N GLN A 87 1.01 -5.33 2.47
CA GLN A 87 1.53 -3.96 2.45
C GLN A 87 1.60 -3.36 1.03
N HIS A 88 1.46 -4.17 0.00
CA HIS A 88 1.29 -3.67 -1.38
C HIS A 88 -0.01 -2.86 -1.54
N TYR A 89 -1.09 -3.23 -0.83
CA TYR A 89 -2.32 -2.43 -0.81
C TYR A 89 -2.16 -1.09 -0.07
N ALA A 90 -1.17 -1.01 0.81
CA ALA A 90 -0.82 0.24 1.49
C ALA A 90 0.16 1.12 0.66
N GLY A 91 0.74 0.58 -0.42
CA GLY A 91 1.80 1.23 -1.17
C GLY A 91 3.10 1.38 -0.38
N LEU A 92 3.36 0.44 0.53
CA LEU A 92 4.53 0.43 1.43
C LEU A 92 5.51 -0.69 1.12
N ALA A 93 5.20 -1.58 0.16
CA ALA A 93 5.98 -2.78 -0.12
C ALA A 93 6.52 -2.79 -1.55
N PHE A 94 7.62 -3.49 -1.73
CA PHE A 94 8.27 -3.71 -3.02
C PHE A 94 8.68 -5.17 -3.16
N ASP A 95 8.28 -5.78 -4.27
CA ASP A 95 8.80 -7.04 -4.78
C ASP A 95 9.79 -6.74 -5.90
N VAL A 96 11.05 -7.06 -5.68
CA VAL A 96 12.16 -6.68 -6.57
C VAL A 96 13.05 -7.86 -6.92
N GLY A 97 13.94 -7.68 -7.89
CA GLY A 97 15.00 -8.62 -8.18
C GLY A 97 14.54 -9.91 -8.88
N GLN A 98 13.38 -9.93 -9.53
CA GLN A 98 12.90 -11.07 -10.33
C GLN A 98 13.83 -11.39 -11.50
N ASN A 99 14.60 -10.41 -11.97
CA ASN A 99 15.59 -10.54 -13.04
C ASN A 99 16.96 -11.04 -12.54
N LEU A 100 17.16 -11.22 -11.24
CA LEU A 100 18.42 -11.68 -10.65
C LEU A 100 18.46 -13.20 -10.55
N SER A 101 19.69 -13.75 -10.50
CA SER A 101 19.93 -15.13 -10.07
C SER A 101 19.53 -15.32 -8.60
N GLU A 102 19.42 -16.56 -8.15
CA GLU A 102 19.15 -16.85 -6.74
C GLU A 102 20.21 -16.26 -5.82
N SER A 103 21.49 -16.39 -6.16
CA SER A 103 22.59 -15.79 -5.40
C SER A 103 22.50 -14.26 -5.36
N GLY A 104 22.10 -13.63 -6.47
CA GLY A 104 21.86 -12.17 -6.52
C GLY A 104 20.70 -11.73 -5.66
N ARG A 105 19.61 -12.49 -5.64
CA ARG A 105 18.48 -12.21 -4.73
C ARG A 105 18.85 -12.38 -3.27
N ASN A 106 19.61 -13.42 -2.93
CA ASN A 106 20.09 -13.62 -1.57
C ASN A 106 21.01 -12.48 -1.13
N ALA A 107 21.98 -12.07 -1.96
CA ALA A 107 22.83 -10.92 -1.66
C ALA A 107 22.03 -9.62 -1.48
N MET A 108 21.01 -9.36 -2.32
CA MET A 108 20.13 -8.19 -2.15
C MET A 108 19.31 -8.26 -0.85
N ARG A 109 18.82 -9.43 -0.47
CA ARG A 109 18.07 -9.66 0.78
C ARG A 109 18.95 -9.45 2.00
N ASP A 110 20.16 -10.03 1.99
CA ASP A 110 21.12 -9.87 3.09
C ASP A 110 21.52 -8.40 3.28
N LEU A 111 21.69 -7.67 2.17
CA LEU A 111 21.92 -6.23 2.21
C LEU A 111 20.70 -5.48 2.77
N ALA A 112 19.48 -5.84 2.36
CA ALA A 112 18.26 -5.20 2.88
C ALA A 112 18.12 -5.42 4.40
N ILE A 113 18.42 -6.64 4.88
CA ILE A 113 18.41 -6.98 6.31
C ILE A 113 19.52 -6.21 7.06
N SER A 114 20.76 -6.29 6.58
CA SER A 114 21.92 -5.72 7.28
C SER A 114 21.92 -4.19 7.27
N SER A 115 21.30 -3.56 6.29
CA SER A 115 21.19 -2.10 6.23
C SER A 115 20.25 -1.52 7.28
N GLY A 116 19.28 -2.30 7.78
CA GLY A 116 18.25 -1.84 8.71
C GLY A 116 17.35 -0.72 8.17
N ILE A 117 17.31 -0.55 6.83
CA ILE A 117 16.51 0.51 6.19
C ILE A 117 15.03 0.16 6.20
N TRP A 118 14.70 -1.11 5.97
CA TRP A 118 13.33 -1.60 5.87
C TRP A 118 12.80 -2.13 7.20
N ASN A 119 11.57 -1.85 7.53
CA ASN A 119 10.92 -2.36 8.74
C ASN A 119 10.70 -3.88 8.68
N TYR A 120 10.61 -4.43 7.46
CA TYR A 120 10.50 -5.87 7.25
C TYR A 120 11.16 -6.28 5.93
N VAL A 121 11.85 -7.41 5.97
CA VAL A 121 12.39 -8.10 4.79
C VAL A 121 11.95 -9.55 4.86
N GLU A 122 11.27 -10.04 3.84
CA GLU A 122 10.71 -11.38 3.84
C GLU A 122 11.79 -12.45 3.62
N PRO A 123 11.76 -13.56 4.37
CA PRO A 123 12.75 -14.63 4.23
C PRO A 123 12.63 -15.32 2.87
N ALA A 124 13.75 -15.84 2.37
CA ALA A 124 13.84 -16.51 1.05
C ALA A 124 12.89 -17.72 0.91
N SER A 125 12.56 -18.38 2.03
CA SER A 125 11.61 -19.51 2.05
C SER A 125 10.20 -19.13 1.59
N LEU A 126 9.79 -17.88 1.81
CA LEU A 126 8.47 -17.35 1.40
C LEU A 126 8.51 -16.69 0.02
N THR A 127 9.65 -16.05 -0.33
CA THR A 127 9.82 -15.34 -1.60
C THR A 127 11.08 -15.83 -2.36
N PRO A 128 11.14 -17.11 -2.80
CA PRO A 128 12.37 -17.64 -3.42
C PRO A 128 12.70 -17.04 -4.79
N ARG A 129 11.70 -16.43 -5.46
CA ARG A 129 11.84 -15.89 -6.83
C ARG A 129 11.95 -14.38 -6.89
N TRP A 130 11.81 -13.68 -5.76
CA TRP A 130 11.97 -12.22 -5.63
C TRP A 130 12.43 -11.87 -4.24
N VAL A 131 12.73 -10.61 -4.00
CA VAL A 131 13.00 -10.07 -2.67
C VAL A 131 11.85 -9.15 -2.31
N HIS A 132 11.19 -9.43 -1.18
CA HIS A 132 10.15 -8.56 -0.63
C HIS A 132 10.69 -7.78 0.57
N PHE A 133 10.44 -6.48 0.57
CA PHE A 133 10.68 -5.62 1.73
C PHE A 133 9.62 -4.53 1.82
N ASP A 134 9.33 -4.07 3.04
CA ASP A 134 8.29 -3.09 3.27
C ASP A 134 8.52 -2.20 4.51
N GLU A 135 7.76 -1.08 4.54
CA GLU A 135 7.70 -0.10 5.62
C GLU A 135 6.43 -0.28 6.49
N ARG A 136 6.08 -1.52 6.85
CA ARG A 136 4.93 -1.80 7.74
C ARG A 136 5.05 -1.06 9.07
N GLN A 137 3.91 -0.65 9.62
CA GLN A 137 3.85 0.10 10.86
C GLN A 137 3.63 -0.80 12.09
N VAL A 138 3.21 -2.04 11.89
CA VAL A 138 2.97 -3.05 12.91
C VAL A 138 3.52 -4.38 12.46
N ALA A 139 3.89 -5.25 13.40
CA ALA A 139 4.49 -6.54 13.07
C ALA A 139 3.61 -7.42 12.17
N TYR A 140 2.28 -7.36 12.39
CA TYR A 140 1.32 -8.17 11.64
C TYR A 140 0.10 -7.35 11.23
N GLY A 141 -0.33 -7.50 9.98
CA GLY A 141 -1.55 -6.89 9.46
C GLY A 141 -1.46 -5.38 9.31
N TYR A 142 -2.53 -4.69 9.69
CA TYR A 142 -2.67 -3.24 9.61
C TYR A 142 -2.86 -2.63 11.00
N PRO A 143 -2.39 -1.40 11.23
CA PRO A 143 -2.62 -0.70 12.48
C PRO A 143 -4.10 -0.41 12.71
N THR A 144 -4.51 -0.30 13.97
CA THR A 144 -5.85 0.19 14.31
C THR A 144 -6.03 1.63 13.83
N VAL A 145 -7.12 1.88 13.09
CA VAL A 145 -7.50 3.23 12.68
C VAL A 145 -8.90 3.58 13.15
N ARG A 146 -9.13 4.88 13.44
CA ARG A 146 -10.39 5.42 13.95
C ARG A 146 -10.51 6.88 13.56
N GLN A 147 -11.62 7.52 13.88
CA GLN A 147 -11.82 8.94 13.61
C GLN A 147 -10.63 9.77 14.11
N GLY A 148 -10.10 10.63 13.23
CA GLY A 148 -8.89 11.42 13.44
C GLY A 148 -7.62 10.79 12.86
N SER A 149 -7.59 9.47 12.59
CA SER A 149 -6.47 8.80 11.92
C SER A 149 -6.26 9.35 10.50
N ARG A 150 -5.01 9.30 10.03
CA ARG A 150 -4.61 9.73 8.68
C ARG A 150 -3.61 8.74 8.09
N GLY A 151 -3.52 8.69 6.76
CA GLY A 151 -2.48 7.95 6.06
C GLY A 151 -3.00 6.84 5.17
N VAL A 152 -2.07 6.01 4.68
CA VAL A 152 -2.33 5.01 3.65
C VAL A 152 -3.33 3.92 4.08
N TYR A 153 -3.36 3.55 5.35
CA TYR A 153 -4.34 2.58 5.84
C TYR A 153 -5.76 3.15 5.85
N VAL A 154 -5.91 4.46 6.03
CA VAL A 154 -7.21 5.12 5.84
C VAL A 154 -7.59 5.14 4.36
N CYS A 155 -6.63 5.30 3.44
CA CYS A 155 -6.91 5.14 2.00
C CYS A 155 -7.44 3.74 1.67
N ILE A 156 -6.80 2.68 2.19
CA ILE A 156 -7.29 1.29 2.04
C ILE A 156 -8.72 1.16 2.54
N LEU A 157 -9.00 1.66 3.73
CA LEU A 157 -10.32 1.60 4.36
C LEU A 157 -11.38 2.30 3.52
N GLN A 158 -11.10 3.54 3.10
CA GLN A 158 -12.02 4.33 2.28
C GLN A 158 -12.25 3.67 0.92
N ASP A 159 -11.21 3.11 0.31
CA ASP A 159 -11.31 2.38 -0.96
C ASP A 159 -12.21 1.15 -0.84
N ALA A 160 -12.00 0.34 0.19
CA ALA A 160 -12.80 -0.85 0.46
C ALA A 160 -14.27 -0.50 0.73
N LEU A 161 -14.53 0.45 1.64
CA LEU A 161 -15.88 0.87 1.99
C LEU A 161 -16.63 1.48 0.81
N THR A 162 -15.94 2.29 -0.02
CA THR A 162 -16.53 2.85 -1.24
C THR A 162 -16.86 1.74 -2.25
N THR A 163 -16.01 0.73 -2.38
CA THR A 163 -16.27 -0.45 -3.23
C THR A 163 -17.52 -1.21 -2.78
N PHE A 164 -17.83 -1.23 -1.49
CA PHE A 164 -19.06 -1.80 -0.93
C PHE A 164 -20.28 -0.85 -1.02
N GLY A 165 -20.12 0.36 -1.56
CA GLY A 165 -21.19 1.35 -1.70
C GLY A 165 -21.42 2.24 -0.49
N TYR A 166 -20.51 2.24 0.51
CA TYR A 166 -20.60 3.17 1.63
C TYR A 166 -20.01 4.53 1.27
N ASP A 167 -20.63 5.60 1.71
CA ASP A 167 -20.14 6.95 1.54
C ASP A 167 -19.10 7.31 2.62
N THR A 168 -17.84 7.38 2.21
CA THR A 168 -16.72 7.76 3.08
C THR A 168 -16.38 9.25 3.05
N GLY A 169 -17.04 10.03 2.18
CA GLY A 169 -16.70 11.42 1.93
C GLY A 169 -15.60 11.61 0.89
N GLY A 170 -15.18 10.54 0.22
CA GLY A 170 -14.09 10.51 -0.75
C GLY A 170 -12.91 9.68 -0.26
N LEU A 171 -11.93 9.51 -1.16
CA LEU A 171 -10.68 8.81 -0.88
C LEU A 171 -9.58 9.86 -0.72
N ASP A 172 -9.36 10.30 0.51
CA ASP A 172 -8.43 11.37 0.87
C ASP A 172 -7.42 10.98 1.96
N GLY A 173 -7.55 9.76 2.53
CA GLY A 173 -6.69 9.27 3.61
C GLY A 173 -6.91 9.96 4.95
N VAL A 174 -8.05 10.62 5.15
CA VAL A 174 -8.43 11.27 6.41
C VAL A 174 -9.67 10.60 6.98
N PHE A 175 -9.56 9.96 8.13
CA PHE A 175 -10.69 9.32 8.81
C PHE A 175 -11.58 10.39 9.47
N GLY A 176 -12.46 10.97 8.66
CA GLY A 176 -13.42 11.97 9.07
C GLY A 176 -14.74 11.37 9.58
N ILE A 177 -15.73 12.23 9.84
CA ILE A 177 -17.05 11.83 10.33
C ILE A 177 -17.78 10.90 9.35
N ARG A 178 -17.71 11.15 8.03
CA ARG A 178 -18.36 10.31 7.01
C ARG A 178 -17.72 8.92 6.96
N THR A 179 -16.37 8.83 7.00
CA THR A 179 -15.65 7.56 7.08
C THR A 179 -16.05 6.80 8.36
N ASN A 180 -16.18 7.50 9.52
CA ASN A 180 -16.62 6.88 10.76
C ASN A 180 -18.04 6.30 10.66
N SER A 181 -18.98 7.04 10.09
CA SER A 181 -20.35 6.57 9.87
C SER A 181 -20.41 5.36 8.93
N ALA A 182 -19.58 5.36 7.89
CA ALA A 182 -19.44 4.24 6.95
C ALA A 182 -18.89 2.99 7.66
N VAL A 183 -17.87 3.13 8.52
CA VAL A 183 -17.33 2.03 9.33
C VAL A 183 -18.39 1.44 10.26
N ILE A 184 -19.09 2.27 11.04
CA ILE A 184 -20.14 1.81 11.94
C ILE A 184 -21.23 1.05 11.17
N SER A 185 -21.66 1.59 10.02
CA SER A 185 -22.66 0.96 9.17
C SER A 185 -22.17 -0.40 8.63
N TYR A 186 -20.91 -0.49 8.19
CA TYR A 186 -20.28 -1.74 7.75
C TYR A 186 -20.22 -2.75 8.90
N GLN A 187 -19.74 -2.33 10.07
CA GLN A 187 -19.61 -3.19 11.26
C GLN A 187 -20.95 -3.79 11.64
N ASN A 188 -21.99 -2.97 11.80
CA ASN A 188 -23.35 -3.42 12.15
C ASN A 188 -23.90 -4.41 11.11
N LYS A 189 -23.72 -4.13 9.81
CA LYS A 189 -24.21 -5.01 8.73
C LYS A 189 -23.50 -6.38 8.72
N ASN A 190 -22.25 -6.44 9.19
CA ASN A 190 -21.45 -7.66 9.20
C ASN A 190 -21.35 -8.32 10.59
N GLY A 191 -22.23 -7.98 11.53
CA GLY A 191 -22.30 -8.60 12.86
C GLY A 191 -21.10 -8.26 13.76
N LEU A 192 -20.42 -7.15 13.50
CA LEU A 192 -19.34 -6.63 14.33
C LEU A 192 -19.86 -5.54 15.27
N THR A 193 -19.11 -5.23 16.32
CA THR A 193 -19.42 -4.10 17.20
C THR A 193 -19.31 -2.79 16.42
N GLY A 194 -20.38 -2.03 16.34
CA GLY A 194 -20.45 -0.75 15.61
C GLY A 194 -19.83 0.42 16.38
N ASP A 195 -18.54 0.32 16.70
CA ASP A 195 -17.80 1.29 17.51
C ASP A 195 -17.00 2.32 16.70
N GLY A 196 -16.95 2.16 15.38
CA GLY A 196 -16.17 3.03 14.50
C GLY A 196 -14.64 2.82 14.58
N ILE A 197 -14.19 1.76 15.27
CA ILE A 197 -12.77 1.42 15.41
C ILE A 197 -12.43 0.24 14.49
N VAL A 198 -11.48 0.45 13.58
CA VAL A 198 -11.05 -0.57 12.65
C VAL A 198 -9.80 -1.25 13.22
N GLY A 199 -10.04 -2.21 14.11
CA GLY A 199 -9.02 -3.13 14.64
C GLY A 199 -8.96 -4.43 13.83
N ASN A 200 -8.25 -5.43 14.34
CA ASN A 200 -7.99 -6.69 13.64
C ASN A 200 -9.26 -7.39 13.11
N LEU A 201 -10.33 -7.45 13.91
CA LEU A 201 -11.57 -8.11 13.47
C LEU A 201 -12.21 -7.38 12.30
N THR A 202 -12.30 -6.05 12.40
CA THR A 202 -12.88 -5.23 11.33
C THR A 202 -12.00 -5.25 10.08
N TRP A 203 -10.66 -5.16 10.23
CA TRP A 203 -9.73 -5.29 9.10
C TRP A 203 -9.87 -6.62 8.39
N ASN A 204 -9.88 -7.74 9.12
CA ASN A 204 -10.03 -9.07 8.52
C ASN A 204 -11.37 -9.20 7.77
N SER A 205 -12.45 -8.71 8.35
CA SER A 205 -13.77 -8.71 7.69
C SER A 205 -13.76 -7.89 6.40
N ILE A 206 -13.28 -6.65 6.45
CA ILE A 206 -13.23 -5.76 5.28
C ILE A 206 -12.36 -6.38 4.18
N MET A 207 -11.14 -6.79 4.51
CA MET A 207 -10.17 -7.24 3.52
C MET A 207 -10.53 -8.59 2.91
N SER A 208 -11.12 -9.51 3.68
CA SER A 208 -11.63 -10.78 3.15
C SER A 208 -12.77 -10.60 2.15
N ASN A 209 -13.53 -9.50 2.26
CA ASN A 209 -14.64 -9.22 1.37
C ASN A 209 -14.26 -8.38 0.14
N VAL A 210 -13.21 -7.54 0.23
CA VAL A 210 -12.84 -6.62 -0.86
C VAL A 210 -11.73 -7.15 -1.76
N VAL A 211 -10.78 -7.94 -1.21
CA VAL A 211 -9.61 -8.37 -1.98
C VAL A 211 -10.02 -9.22 -3.18
N GLY A 212 -9.70 -8.72 -4.37
CA GLY A 212 -9.99 -9.41 -5.62
C GLY A 212 -11.43 -9.34 -6.11
N ILE A 213 -12.32 -8.60 -5.45
CA ILE A 213 -13.73 -8.49 -5.86
C ILE A 213 -13.88 -7.97 -7.30
N GLY A 214 -13.00 -7.08 -7.73
CA GLY A 214 -12.96 -6.52 -9.08
C GLY A 214 -12.36 -7.47 -10.13
N ALA A 215 -11.61 -8.49 -9.71
CA ALA A 215 -11.07 -9.49 -10.62
C ALA A 215 -12.16 -10.44 -11.17
N SER A 216 -13.26 -10.58 -10.43
CA SER A 216 -14.40 -11.45 -10.78
C SER A 216 -15.52 -10.69 -11.51
N ASN A 217 -15.55 -9.36 -11.47
CA ASN A 217 -16.61 -8.52 -12.01
C ASN A 217 -16.07 -7.66 -13.16
N THR A 218 -16.71 -7.76 -14.34
CA THR A 218 -16.50 -6.86 -15.49
C THR A 218 -17.10 -5.46 -15.28
N THR A 219 -17.67 -5.19 -14.11
CA THR A 219 -18.26 -3.88 -13.78
C THR A 219 -17.14 -2.88 -13.52
N VAL A 220 -17.13 -1.77 -14.28
CA VAL A 220 -16.22 -0.64 -14.10
C VAL A 220 -16.48 -0.06 -12.71
N LEU A 221 -15.54 -0.27 -11.79
CA LEU A 221 -15.58 0.38 -10.48
C LEU A 221 -15.17 1.86 -10.63
N PRO A 222 -15.73 2.78 -9.84
CA PRO A 222 -15.44 4.22 -9.96
C PRO A 222 -13.93 4.51 -9.87
N THR A 223 -13.45 5.30 -10.81
CA THR A 223 -12.06 5.80 -10.89
C THR A 223 -11.71 6.79 -9.77
#